data_ffbda0f7d7507fc04f32612c090686d5
#
_entry.id   ffbda0f7d7507fc04f32612c090686d5
#
_cell.length_a   1.000
_cell.length_b   1.000
_cell.length_c   1.000
_cell.angle_alpha   90.00
_cell.angle_beta   90.00
_cell.angle_gamma   90.00
#
_symmetry.space_group_name_H-M   'P 1'
#
loop_
_entity.id
_entity.type
_entity.pdbx_description
1 polymer ?
#
loop_
_entity_poly.entity_id
_entity_poly.type
_entity_poly.pdbx_seq_one_letter_code
_entity_poly.pdbx_strand_id
1 'polypeptide(L)'
;MSQPNPNRRPTKLVTIFCDGSSLSNGRDEARAAAVALLGYQGLWRAFGLYLGKATNQQAEIAAAALGLDALKEPCRVSLHTDSRYVIETMKGNFRRKMNQDWWKRLDDAASRHQVEWHWSQGHAGHVIQEAADRAARKIAALGHVEPAVLQDAVDRIGVMEPENDEPAGGPDLF
;
A
#
# COMPACT_ATOMS: atom_id res chain seq x y z
N MET A 1 -14.21 -12.50 -28.79
CA MET A 1 -13.74 -11.98 -27.49
C MET A 1 -14.92 -11.91 -26.54
N SER A 2 -14.91 -12.75 -25.52
CA SER A 2 -15.97 -12.73 -24.52
C SER A 2 -15.84 -11.47 -23.68
N GLN A 3 -16.88 -10.66 -23.60
CA GLN A 3 -16.96 -9.52 -22.70
C GLN A 3 -16.80 -10.02 -21.26
N PRO A 4 -16.03 -9.35 -20.40
CA PRO A 4 -15.95 -9.74 -18.99
C PRO A 4 -17.35 -9.62 -18.37
N ASN A 5 -17.79 -10.70 -17.73
CA ASN A 5 -19.06 -10.72 -17.02
C ASN A 5 -18.99 -9.75 -15.83
N PRO A 6 -19.78 -8.65 -15.80
CA PRO A 6 -19.71 -7.66 -14.73
C PRO A 6 -20.13 -8.21 -13.36
N ASN A 7 -20.74 -9.39 -13.31
CA ASN A 7 -21.18 -10.05 -12.07
C ASN A 7 -20.19 -11.10 -11.55
N ARG A 8 -19.07 -11.31 -12.22
CA ARG A 8 -18.08 -12.28 -11.76
C ARG A 8 -17.27 -11.66 -10.61
N ARG A 9 -17.38 -12.22 -9.41
CA ARG A 9 -16.53 -11.83 -8.29
C ARG A 9 -15.06 -12.01 -8.64
N PRO A 10 -14.20 -11.03 -8.32
CA PRO A 10 -12.77 -11.18 -8.57
C PRO A 10 -12.22 -12.38 -7.82
N THR A 11 -11.39 -13.18 -8.51
CA THR A 11 -10.84 -14.43 -7.97
C THR A 11 -9.41 -14.31 -7.48
N LYS A 12 -8.65 -13.34 -8.01
CA LYS A 12 -7.26 -13.12 -7.62
C LYS A 12 -7.19 -12.46 -6.25
N LEU A 13 -6.51 -13.13 -5.32
CA LEU A 13 -6.31 -12.66 -3.96
C LEU A 13 -4.93 -12.02 -3.85
N VAL A 14 -4.91 -10.73 -3.55
CA VAL A 14 -3.70 -9.94 -3.39
C VAL A 14 -3.58 -9.46 -1.95
N THR A 15 -2.38 -9.51 -1.40
CA THR A 15 -2.05 -8.92 -0.10
C THR A 15 -1.30 -7.62 -0.33
N ILE A 16 -1.74 -6.55 0.32
CA ILE A 16 -1.07 -5.24 0.31
C ILE A 16 -0.66 -4.87 1.73
N PHE A 17 0.59 -4.47 1.90
CA PHE A 17 1.07 -3.76 3.09
C PHE A 17 1.49 -2.37 2.65
N CYS A 18 0.94 -1.34 3.27
CA CYS A 18 1.24 0.03 2.91
C CYS A 18 1.55 0.89 4.14
N ASP A 19 2.36 1.90 3.93
CA ASP A 19 2.71 2.88 4.94
C ASP A 19 3.02 4.23 4.32
N GLY A 20 2.70 5.29 5.06
CA GLY A 20 3.03 6.66 4.73
C GLY A 20 3.88 7.28 5.81
N SER A 21 4.80 8.15 5.41
CA SER A 21 5.68 8.85 6.34
C SER A 21 5.78 10.33 5.96
N SER A 22 5.75 11.21 6.94
CA SER A 22 6.06 12.62 6.75
C SER A 22 7.10 13.07 7.77
N LEU A 23 8.23 13.52 7.25
CA LEU A 23 9.25 14.21 8.04
C LEU A 23 8.82 15.66 8.26
N SER A 24 9.04 16.19 9.45
CA SER A 24 8.62 17.54 9.84
C SER A 24 7.11 17.79 9.67
N ASN A 25 6.31 16.77 10.03
CA ASN A 25 4.85 16.79 9.90
C ASN A 25 4.22 18.07 10.46
N GLY A 26 3.38 18.73 9.67
CA GLY A 26 2.70 19.97 10.02
C GLY A 26 3.54 21.25 9.91
N ARG A 27 4.78 21.15 9.39
CA ARG A 27 5.65 22.30 9.10
C ARG A 27 5.72 22.57 7.60
N ASP A 28 6.16 23.76 7.21
CA ASP A 28 6.31 24.15 5.80
C ASP A 28 7.34 23.29 5.06
N GLU A 29 8.28 22.68 5.77
CA GLU A 29 9.34 21.80 5.29
C GLU A 29 8.94 20.33 5.26
N ALA A 30 7.66 20.00 5.48
CA ALA A 30 7.20 18.64 5.53
C ALA A 30 7.51 17.90 4.21
N ARG A 31 8.12 16.73 4.34
CA ARG A 31 8.48 15.84 3.23
C ARG A 31 7.83 14.50 3.46
N ALA A 32 6.89 14.18 2.62
CA ALA A 32 6.08 12.97 2.78
C ALA A 32 6.30 11.99 1.64
N ALA A 33 6.15 10.72 1.95
CA ALA A 33 6.22 9.62 1.01
C ALA A 33 5.23 8.53 1.36
N ALA A 34 4.85 7.77 0.36
CA ALA A 34 3.98 6.61 0.48
C ALA A 34 4.64 5.39 -0.17
N VAL A 35 4.49 4.23 0.44
CA VAL A 35 4.97 2.96 -0.06
C VAL A 35 3.87 1.91 0.06
N ALA A 36 3.76 1.06 -0.96
CA ALA A 36 2.90 -0.12 -0.95
C ALA A 36 3.69 -1.34 -1.42
N LEU A 37 3.59 -2.42 -0.66
CA LEU A 37 4.16 -3.72 -0.97
C LEU A 37 3.01 -4.66 -1.34
N LEU A 38 3.04 -5.18 -2.56
CA LEU A 38 2.00 -6.03 -3.13
C LEU A 38 2.50 -7.45 -3.31
N GLY A 39 1.78 -8.41 -2.72
CA GLY A 39 2.06 -9.84 -2.83
C GLY A 39 0.97 -10.61 -3.53
N TYR A 40 1.37 -11.42 -4.50
CA TYR A 40 0.49 -12.31 -5.25
C TYR A 40 1.23 -13.60 -5.58
N GLN A 41 0.71 -14.74 -5.15
CA GLN A 41 1.29 -16.05 -5.40
C GLN A 41 2.79 -16.15 -5.06
N GLY A 42 3.20 -15.61 -3.92
CA GLY A 42 4.60 -15.60 -3.47
C GLY A 42 5.50 -14.56 -4.13
N LEU A 43 5.01 -13.82 -5.14
CA LEU A 43 5.73 -12.73 -5.79
C LEU A 43 5.39 -11.40 -5.11
N TRP A 44 6.42 -10.63 -4.77
CA TRP A 44 6.28 -9.32 -4.17
C TRP A 44 6.84 -8.22 -5.07
N ARG A 45 6.14 -7.09 -5.10
CA ARG A 45 6.59 -5.85 -5.71
C ARG A 45 6.39 -4.67 -4.77
N ALA A 46 7.28 -3.70 -4.86
CA ALA A 46 7.21 -2.46 -4.10
C ALA A 46 6.92 -1.29 -5.03
N PHE A 47 6.03 -0.40 -4.58
CA PHE A 47 5.69 0.85 -5.23
C PHE A 47 5.92 1.99 -4.26
N GLY A 48 6.46 3.09 -4.74
CA GLY A 48 6.74 4.27 -3.95
C GLY A 48 6.29 5.54 -4.64
N LEU A 49 5.97 6.54 -3.83
CA LEU A 49 5.58 7.87 -4.29
C LEU A 49 6.12 8.93 -3.34
N TYR A 50 6.82 9.91 -3.86
CA TYR A 50 7.18 11.10 -3.10
C TYR A 50 6.07 12.15 -3.23
N LEU A 51 5.53 12.57 -2.10
CA LEU A 51 4.36 13.45 -2.03
C LEU A 51 4.72 14.93 -1.85
N GLY A 52 5.98 15.22 -1.49
CA GLY A 52 6.38 16.56 -1.11
C GLY A 52 5.73 17.00 0.21
N LYS A 53 5.11 18.17 0.21
CA LYS A 53 4.44 18.72 1.39
C LYS A 53 3.10 18.02 1.63
N ALA A 54 3.10 17.09 2.57
CA ALA A 54 1.90 16.39 3.02
C ALA A 54 2.05 15.97 4.48
N THR A 55 0.93 15.75 5.16
CA THR A 55 0.89 15.26 6.53
C THR A 55 1.08 13.73 6.59
N ASN A 56 1.39 13.20 7.76
CA ASN A 56 1.40 11.76 7.98
C ASN A 56 0.08 11.10 7.59
N GLN A 57 -1.05 11.68 7.99
CA GLN A 57 -2.37 11.15 7.65
C GLN A 57 -2.62 11.13 6.15
N GLN A 58 -2.23 12.19 5.44
CA GLN A 58 -2.33 12.26 3.98
C GLN A 58 -1.45 11.21 3.31
N ALA A 59 -0.24 11.01 3.80
CA ALA A 59 0.69 10.00 3.29
C ALA A 59 0.15 8.57 3.50
N GLU A 60 -0.48 8.29 4.63
CA GLU A 60 -1.10 7.01 4.93
C GLU A 60 -2.29 6.71 4.01
N ILE A 61 -3.13 7.70 3.74
CA ILE A 61 -4.23 7.57 2.75
C ILE A 61 -3.66 7.32 1.36
N ALA A 62 -2.63 8.09 0.97
CA ALA A 62 -1.98 7.95 -0.33
C ALA A 62 -1.33 6.58 -0.53
N ALA A 63 -0.75 6.00 0.52
CA ALA A 63 -0.13 4.68 0.45
C ALA A 63 -1.15 3.58 0.15
N ALA A 64 -2.32 3.63 0.78
CA ALA A 64 -3.41 2.70 0.49
C ALA A 64 -3.91 2.84 -0.96
N ALA A 65 -4.12 4.08 -1.42
CA ALA A 65 -4.52 4.35 -2.80
C ALA A 65 -3.47 3.89 -3.81
N LEU A 66 -2.19 4.14 -3.54
CA LEU A 66 -1.07 3.70 -4.38
C LEU A 66 -1.08 2.19 -4.60
N GLY A 67 -1.25 1.41 -3.54
CA GLY A 67 -1.29 -0.03 -3.62
C GLY A 67 -2.45 -0.56 -4.46
N LEU A 68 -3.64 0.00 -4.25
CA LEU A 68 -4.84 -0.40 -4.99
C LEU A 68 -4.77 0.02 -6.46
N ASP A 69 -4.23 1.20 -6.76
CA ASP A 69 -4.06 1.69 -8.13
C ASP A 69 -3.00 0.92 -8.92
N ALA A 70 -2.05 0.30 -8.26
CA ALA A 70 -1.02 -0.51 -8.91
C ALA A 70 -1.55 -1.81 -9.53
N LEU A 71 -2.73 -2.26 -9.12
CA LEU A 71 -3.37 -3.47 -9.66
C LEU A 71 -4.02 -3.20 -11.00
N LYS A 72 -3.69 -4.00 -12.01
CA LYS A 72 -4.16 -3.84 -13.40
C LYS A 72 -5.58 -4.32 -13.64
N GLU A 73 -6.13 -5.14 -12.75
CA GLU A 73 -7.47 -5.70 -12.86
C GLU A 73 -8.17 -5.75 -11.49
N PRO A 74 -9.50 -5.87 -11.44
CA PRO A 74 -10.22 -6.05 -10.18
C PRO A 74 -9.74 -7.28 -9.42
N CYS A 75 -9.42 -7.10 -8.13
CA CYS A 75 -8.92 -8.14 -7.25
C CYS A 75 -9.70 -8.18 -5.93
N ARG A 76 -9.58 -9.31 -5.22
CA ARG A 76 -9.85 -9.39 -3.78
C ARG A 76 -8.55 -8.99 -3.08
N VAL A 77 -8.64 -8.01 -2.21
CA VAL A 77 -7.45 -7.42 -1.57
C VAL A 77 -7.55 -7.51 -0.07
N SER A 78 -6.53 -8.09 0.57
CA SER A 78 -6.27 -7.93 2.00
C SER A 78 -5.30 -6.76 2.15
N LEU A 79 -5.78 -5.61 2.59
CA LEU A 79 -4.95 -4.41 2.78
C LEU A 79 -4.62 -4.20 4.25
N HIS A 80 -3.34 -4.17 4.54
CA HIS A 80 -2.77 -3.99 5.87
C HIS A 80 -2.08 -2.63 5.97
N THR A 81 -2.40 -1.89 7.01
CA THR A 81 -1.71 -0.65 7.40
C THR A 81 -1.72 -0.50 8.91
N ASP A 82 -0.71 0.14 9.47
CA ASP A 82 -0.66 0.48 10.90
C ASP A 82 -1.44 1.76 11.23
N SER A 83 -1.99 2.43 10.22
CA SER A 83 -2.82 3.61 10.38
C SER A 83 -4.25 3.26 10.81
N ARG A 84 -4.55 3.42 12.09
CA ARG A 84 -5.95 3.32 12.57
C ARG A 84 -6.84 4.36 11.91
N TYR A 85 -6.29 5.52 11.61
CA TYR A 85 -7.03 6.60 10.94
C TYR A 85 -7.59 6.13 9.59
N VAL A 86 -6.79 5.45 8.77
CA VAL A 86 -7.24 4.89 7.50
C VAL A 86 -8.24 3.75 7.72
N ILE A 87 -7.90 2.79 8.56
CA ILE A 87 -8.73 1.58 8.78
C ILE A 87 -10.11 1.95 9.33
N GLU A 88 -10.15 2.73 10.40
CA GLU A 88 -11.42 3.09 11.05
C GLU A 88 -12.28 4.00 10.16
N THR A 89 -11.66 4.85 9.36
CA THR A 89 -12.39 5.69 8.40
C THR A 89 -12.99 4.85 7.27
N MET A 90 -12.22 3.93 6.70
CA MET A 90 -12.70 3.07 5.61
C MET A 90 -13.74 2.05 6.07
N LYS A 91 -13.70 1.64 7.34
CA LYS A 91 -14.75 0.81 7.96
C LYS A 91 -16.01 1.60 8.36
N GLY A 92 -15.99 2.93 8.23
CA GLY A 92 -17.12 3.79 8.56
C GLY A 92 -17.21 4.18 10.02
N ASN A 93 -16.20 3.91 10.85
CA ASN A 93 -16.20 4.22 12.29
C ASN A 93 -15.78 5.66 12.58
N PHE A 94 -14.95 6.26 11.73
CA PHE A 94 -14.53 7.64 11.83
C PHE A 94 -15.17 8.51 10.75
N ARG A 95 -15.58 9.73 11.13
CA ARG A 95 -16.09 10.71 10.18
C ARG A 95 -14.95 11.39 9.43
N ARG A 96 -15.17 11.62 8.14
CA ARG A 96 -14.22 12.32 7.27
C ARG A 96 -14.39 13.83 7.40
N LYS A 97 -13.76 14.44 8.40
CA LYS A 97 -13.82 15.88 8.65
C LYS A 97 -12.81 16.68 7.83
N MET A 98 -11.72 16.04 7.42
CA MET A 98 -10.56 16.62 6.73
C MET A 98 -10.10 15.69 5.61
N ASN A 99 -9.21 16.20 4.75
CA ASN A 99 -8.55 15.40 3.71
C ASN A 99 -9.51 14.84 2.66
N GLN A 100 -10.54 15.59 2.28
CA GLN A 100 -11.63 15.12 1.40
C GLN A 100 -11.11 14.65 0.04
N ASP A 101 -10.18 15.37 -0.59
CA ASP A 101 -9.60 14.99 -1.88
C ASP A 101 -8.77 13.70 -1.78
N TRP A 102 -8.07 13.53 -0.66
CA TRP A 102 -7.29 12.31 -0.40
C TRP A 102 -8.20 11.10 -0.20
N TRP A 103 -9.28 11.25 0.54
CA TRP A 103 -10.28 10.21 0.71
C TRP A 103 -10.98 9.85 -0.60
N LYS A 104 -11.29 10.85 -1.42
CA LYS A 104 -11.91 10.62 -2.73
C LYS A 104 -11.00 9.76 -3.62
N ARG A 105 -9.71 10.04 -3.65
CA ARG A 105 -8.74 9.21 -4.39
C ARG A 105 -8.70 7.79 -3.89
N LEU A 106 -8.72 7.58 -2.57
CA LEU A 106 -8.76 6.23 -1.99
C LEU A 106 -10.07 5.52 -2.30
N ASP A 107 -11.21 6.21 -2.20
CA ASP A 107 -12.50 5.65 -2.57
C ASP A 107 -12.54 5.20 -4.05
N ASP A 108 -12.03 6.02 -4.94
CA ASP A 108 -11.97 5.71 -6.37
C ASP A 108 -11.08 4.48 -6.63
N ALA A 109 -9.93 4.39 -5.97
CA ALA A 109 -9.03 3.24 -6.07
C ALA A 109 -9.68 1.97 -5.50
N ALA A 110 -10.29 2.05 -4.32
CA ALA A 110 -10.92 0.92 -3.64
C ALA A 110 -12.17 0.41 -4.37
N SER A 111 -12.90 1.27 -5.07
CA SER A 111 -14.15 0.92 -5.76
C SER A 111 -13.97 -0.14 -6.84
N ARG A 112 -12.77 -0.28 -7.38
CA ARG A 112 -12.43 -1.29 -8.41
C ARG A 112 -12.18 -2.68 -7.86
N HIS A 113 -12.04 -2.81 -6.54
CA HIS A 113 -11.64 -4.04 -5.86
C HIS A 113 -12.60 -4.43 -4.75
N GLN A 114 -12.49 -5.66 -4.27
CA GLN A 114 -13.10 -6.09 -3.01
C GLN A 114 -12.03 -6.03 -1.93
N VAL A 115 -12.07 -5.01 -1.08
CA VAL A 115 -11.03 -4.74 -0.09
C VAL A 115 -11.46 -5.14 1.31
N GLU A 116 -10.65 -5.96 1.98
CA GLU A 116 -10.70 -6.19 3.41
C GLU A 116 -9.63 -5.33 4.08
N TRP A 117 -10.05 -4.50 5.03
CA TRP A 117 -9.20 -3.56 5.73
C TRP A 117 -8.69 -4.16 7.03
N HIS A 118 -7.38 -4.32 7.16
CA HIS A 118 -6.74 -4.92 8.33
C HIS A 118 -5.80 -3.93 9.00
N TRP A 119 -6.05 -3.67 10.28
CA TRP A 119 -5.12 -2.90 11.08
C TRP A 119 -3.96 -3.79 11.52
N SER A 120 -2.78 -3.49 11.01
CA SER A 120 -1.55 -4.10 11.45
C SER A 120 -1.01 -3.25 12.59
N GLN A 121 -1.11 -3.75 13.82
CA GLN A 121 -0.54 -3.07 14.97
C GLN A 121 0.95 -2.85 14.73
N GLY A 122 1.43 -1.60 14.91
CA GLY A 122 2.82 -1.22 14.67
C GLY A 122 3.80 -1.85 15.65
N HIS A 123 3.72 -3.18 15.83
CA HIS A 123 4.62 -3.92 16.68
C HIS A 123 5.74 -4.56 15.89
N ALA A 124 6.92 -4.46 16.47
CA ALA A 124 8.07 -5.29 16.15
C ALA A 124 7.60 -6.74 15.93
N GLY A 125 7.73 -7.27 14.74
CA GLY A 125 7.32 -8.62 14.39
C GLY A 125 6.55 -8.75 13.08
N HIS A 126 6.03 -7.65 12.52
CA HIS A 126 5.47 -7.71 11.18
C HIS A 126 6.50 -7.18 10.17
N VAL A 127 7.34 -8.06 9.68
CA VAL A 127 8.50 -7.71 8.83
C VAL A 127 8.09 -6.95 7.59
N ILE A 128 6.96 -7.31 6.97
CA ILE A 128 6.49 -6.65 5.76
C ILE A 128 6.02 -5.22 6.05
N GLN A 129 5.29 -5.01 7.16
CA GLN A 129 4.89 -3.66 7.58
C GLN A 129 6.10 -2.79 7.92
N GLU A 130 7.10 -3.36 8.59
CA GLU A 130 8.36 -2.66 8.90
C GLU A 130 9.15 -2.32 7.64
N ALA A 131 9.14 -3.19 6.63
CA ALA A 131 9.78 -2.92 5.34
C ALA A 131 9.12 -1.73 4.62
N ALA A 132 7.80 -1.64 4.66
CA ALA A 132 7.05 -0.51 4.10
C ALA A 132 7.38 0.79 4.84
N ASP A 133 7.37 0.78 6.18
CA ASP A 133 7.72 1.94 7.02
C ASP A 133 9.14 2.44 6.72
N ARG A 134 10.11 1.55 6.69
CA ARG A 134 11.50 1.89 6.40
C ARG A 134 11.65 2.53 5.02
N ALA A 135 11.04 1.96 4.00
CA ALA A 135 11.10 2.49 2.65
C ALA A 135 10.43 3.86 2.54
N ALA A 136 9.26 4.05 3.15
CA ALA A 136 8.56 5.33 3.16
C ALA A 136 9.40 6.44 3.83
N ARG A 137 10.02 6.15 4.97
CA ARG A 137 10.91 7.09 5.67
C ARG A 137 12.13 7.47 4.82
N LYS A 138 12.74 6.50 4.15
CA LYS A 138 13.90 6.76 3.26
C LYS A 138 13.53 7.62 2.07
N ILE A 139 12.41 7.34 1.40
CA ILE A 139 11.94 8.15 0.28
C ILE A 139 11.62 9.58 0.74
N ALA A 140 10.96 9.74 1.88
CA ALA A 140 10.69 11.04 2.46
C ALA A 140 11.99 11.82 2.74
N ALA A 141 13.01 11.18 3.29
CA ALA A 141 14.31 11.78 3.56
C ALA A 141 15.08 12.17 2.28
N LEU A 142 15.05 11.31 1.27
CA LEU A 142 15.73 11.54 -0.01
C LEU A 142 15.03 12.63 -0.85
N GLY A 143 13.72 12.77 -0.74
CA GLY A 143 12.92 13.68 -1.56
C GLY A 143 12.61 13.16 -2.97
N HIS A 144 12.81 11.88 -3.22
CA HIS A 144 12.47 11.20 -4.48
C HIS A 144 12.41 9.69 -4.26
N VAL A 145 11.76 9.00 -5.18
CA VAL A 145 11.71 7.52 -5.18
C VAL A 145 13.03 6.99 -5.75
N GLU A 146 13.74 6.21 -4.93
CA GLU A 146 14.97 5.52 -5.33
C GLU A 146 14.66 4.03 -5.54
N PRO A 147 14.89 3.47 -6.75
CA PRO A 147 14.61 2.06 -7.03
C PRO A 147 15.30 1.08 -6.06
N ALA A 148 16.51 1.40 -5.62
CA ALA A 148 17.24 0.58 -4.66
C ALA A 148 16.53 0.48 -3.30
N VAL A 149 15.84 1.52 -2.87
CA VAL A 149 15.03 1.52 -1.63
C VAL A 149 13.85 0.56 -1.75
N LEU A 150 13.17 0.56 -2.88
CA LEU A 150 12.05 -0.34 -3.15
C LEU A 150 12.53 -1.80 -3.27
N GLN A 151 13.66 -2.02 -3.92
CA GLN A 151 14.25 -3.36 -4.04
C GLN A 151 14.67 -3.92 -2.68
N ASP A 152 15.29 -3.11 -1.82
CA ASP A 152 15.63 -3.50 -0.44
C ASP A 152 14.39 -3.93 0.36
N ALA A 153 13.27 -3.24 0.20
CA ALA A 153 12.03 -3.60 0.86
C ALA A 153 11.52 -4.99 0.41
N VAL A 154 11.57 -5.29 -0.88
CA VAL A 154 11.21 -6.61 -1.44
C VAL A 154 12.16 -7.69 -0.96
N ASP A 155 13.46 -7.44 -0.98
CA ASP A 155 14.49 -8.41 -0.57
C ASP A 155 14.32 -8.82 0.90
N ARG A 156 13.91 -7.90 1.76
CA ARG A 156 13.62 -8.19 3.18
C ARG A 156 12.45 -9.15 3.36
N ILE A 157 11.47 -9.13 2.48
CA ILE A 157 10.34 -10.08 2.51
C ILE A 157 10.83 -11.47 2.12
N GLY A 158 11.62 -11.58 1.05
CA GLY A 158 12.14 -12.84 0.54
C GLY A 158 13.03 -13.65 1.50
N VAL A 159 13.64 -12.98 2.47
CA VAL A 159 14.46 -13.65 3.51
C VAL A 159 13.60 -14.42 4.53
N MET A 160 12.29 -14.14 4.58
CA MET A 160 11.40 -14.66 5.61
C MET A 160 10.39 -15.71 5.13
N GLU A 161 10.17 -15.83 3.83
CA GLU A 161 9.36 -16.90 3.29
C GLU A 161 10.24 -18.12 3.01
N PRO A 162 9.83 -19.33 3.47
CA PRO A 162 10.54 -20.53 3.06
C PRO A 162 10.46 -20.69 1.55
N GLU A 163 11.58 -21.01 0.91
CA GLU A 163 11.66 -21.33 -0.51
C GLU A 163 10.62 -22.40 -0.86
N ASN A 164 9.48 -21.98 -1.35
CA ASN A 164 8.61 -22.87 -2.09
C ASN A 164 9.11 -22.90 -3.51
N ASP A 165 9.77 -23.99 -3.86
CA ASP A 165 10.28 -24.31 -5.20
C ASP A 165 9.14 -24.50 -6.23
N GLU A 166 8.33 -23.48 -6.45
CA GLU A 166 7.47 -23.44 -7.63
C GLU A 166 7.83 -22.24 -8.51
N PRO A 167 8.04 -22.48 -9.82
CA PRO A 167 8.40 -21.38 -10.70
C PRO A 167 7.28 -20.36 -10.76
N ALA A 168 7.58 -19.14 -10.38
CA ALA A 168 6.69 -18.00 -10.44
C ALA A 168 6.37 -17.64 -11.90
N GLY A 169 5.46 -18.37 -12.50
CA GLY A 169 4.86 -18.12 -13.81
C GLY A 169 3.45 -17.59 -13.66
N GLY A 170 3.19 -16.66 -12.75
CA GLY A 170 1.91 -15.99 -12.64
C GLY A 170 1.75 -14.88 -13.66
N PRO A 171 0.51 -14.59 -14.11
CA PRO A 171 0.26 -13.48 -15.01
C PRO A 171 0.67 -12.15 -14.36
N ASP A 172 1.22 -11.25 -15.18
CA ASP A 172 1.63 -9.91 -14.77
C ASP A 172 0.42 -9.11 -14.24
N LEU A 173 0.31 -9.03 -12.92
CA LEU A 173 -0.83 -8.42 -12.22
C LEU A 173 -0.54 -6.98 -11.78
N PHE A 174 0.73 -6.59 -11.71
CA PHE A 174 1.17 -5.28 -11.25
C PHE A 174 1.93 -4.51 -12.32
#